data_c2f8981d4c9ac2a2824282d6cf212a13
#
_entry.id   c2f8981d4c9ac2a2824282d6cf212a13
#
_cell.length_a   1.000
_cell.length_b   1.000
_cell.length_c   1.000
_cell.angle_alpha   90.00
_cell.angle_beta   90.00
_cell.angle_gamma   90.00
#
_symmetry.space_group_name_H-M   'P 1'
#
loop_
_entity.id
_entity.type
_entity.pdbx_description
1 polymer ?
#
loop_
_entity_poly.entity_id
_entity_poly.type
_entity_poly.pdbx_seq_one_letter_code
_entity_poly.pdbx_strand_id
1 'polypeptide(L)'
;MIARYEQSVLSGNLQVTAQKYAGLQNLPHWHMECELIYAEKGTAEVMTENTVYTLNEKQCIFIKSGALHYIRSDTSSIVSVMKMDTELINSAVGSQTPICPLIKNSCGFAETFEKIRQEISDHKKYYEVICAGLASAMTADIFRNEKTESQKSPSESLAYKELLRIISERYADITFDEAAEIMCFSKPYFSKYFRRMSGMTFSEYLNVVRVSAAVKMLSQGMAAGETAFAAGFGTIRSFNRVFRSCTGYTPRELPKDFVFIGDAHETDGNGFDPTLPPTKLL
;
A
#
# COMPACT_ATOMS: atom_id res chain seq x y z
N MET A 1 -13.83 -8.18 -1.10
CA MET A 1 -13.03 -7.27 -0.28
C MET A 1 -12.23 -6.42 -1.25
N ILE A 2 -12.31 -5.10 -1.14
CA ILE A 2 -11.72 -4.17 -2.11
C ILE A 2 -10.40 -3.73 -1.53
N ALA A 3 -9.29 -4.15 -2.14
CA ALA A 3 -7.95 -3.71 -1.77
C ALA A 3 -7.64 -2.37 -2.45
N ARG A 4 -6.90 -1.49 -1.77
CA ARG A 4 -6.58 -0.16 -2.24
C ARG A 4 -5.10 0.09 -2.35
N TYR A 5 -4.77 0.99 -3.28
CA TYR A 5 -3.45 1.60 -3.35
C TYR A 5 -3.33 2.65 -2.23
N GLU A 6 -2.38 2.45 -1.34
CA GLU A 6 -1.94 3.47 -0.42
C GLU A 6 -0.90 4.34 -1.12
N GLN A 7 -1.12 5.64 -1.16
CA GLN A 7 -0.16 6.56 -1.75
C GLN A 7 1.10 6.63 -0.88
N SER A 8 2.26 6.75 -1.51
CA SER A 8 3.54 6.82 -0.81
C SER A 8 3.53 7.89 0.28
N VAL A 9 3.93 7.50 1.48
CA VAL A 9 4.18 8.44 2.60
C VAL A 9 5.60 8.98 2.57
N LEU A 10 6.43 8.52 1.62
CA LEU A 10 7.79 9.02 1.42
C LEU A 10 7.70 10.35 0.67
N SER A 11 8.25 11.41 1.24
CA SER A 11 8.22 12.75 0.66
C SER A 11 9.63 13.36 0.59
N GLY A 12 9.89 14.11 -0.47
CA GLY A 12 11.20 14.74 -0.68
C GLY A 12 12.32 13.70 -0.83
N ASN A 13 13.38 13.84 -0.05
CA ASN A 13 14.54 12.92 -0.04
C ASN A 13 14.42 11.80 1.00
N LEU A 14 13.33 11.77 1.77
CA LEU A 14 13.13 10.75 2.80
C LEU A 14 12.74 9.42 2.17
N GLN A 15 13.63 8.44 2.28
CA GLN A 15 13.45 7.10 1.69
C GLN A 15 12.99 6.05 2.71
N VAL A 16 12.76 6.44 3.96
CA VAL A 16 12.38 5.53 5.05
C VAL A 16 11.41 6.24 5.99
N THR A 17 10.34 5.54 6.38
CA THR A 17 9.48 5.96 7.49
C THR A 17 9.45 4.88 8.56
N ALA A 18 9.27 5.27 9.82
CA ALA A 18 9.18 4.36 10.97
C ALA A 18 8.06 4.83 11.90
N GLN A 19 7.00 4.05 11.96
CA GLN A 19 5.81 4.36 12.76
C GLN A 19 5.47 3.21 13.70
N LYS A 20 5.02 3.54 14.90
CA LYS A 20 4.65 2.57 15.93
C LYS A 20 3.17 2.72 16.27
N TYR A 21 2.48 1.62 16.36
CA TYR A 21 1.04 1.60 16.59
C TYR A 21 0.66 0.69 17.74
N ALA A 22 -0.34 1.11 18.52
CA ALA A 22 -1.06 0.24 19.44
C ALA A 22 -2.36 -0.22 18.77
N GLY A 23 -2.61 -1.53 18.80
CA GLY A 23 -3.82 -2.12 18.24
C GLY A 23 -3.97 -1.91 16.73
N LEU A 24 -2.89 -2.04 15.97
CA LEU A 24 -2.92 -1.80 14.53
C LEU A 24 -3.90 -2.73 13.82
N GLN A 25 -4.88 -2.12 13.19
CA GLN A 25 -5.79 -2.76 12.26
C GLN A 25 -5.91 -1.91 11.01
N ASN A 26 -5.76 -2.51 9.84
CA ASN A 26 -5.94 -1.82 8.59
C ASN A 26 -6.72 -2.65 7.56
N LEU A 27 -7.21 -1.97 6.55
CA LEU A 27 -7.86 -2.60 5.42
C LEU A 27 -6.83 -3.22 4.48
N PRO A 28 -7.22 -4.24 3.69
CA PRO A 28 -6.39 -4.72 2.60
C PRO A 28 -5.97 -3.57 1.67
N HIS A 29 -4.68 -3.40 1.53
CA HIS A 29 -4.06 -2.35 0.74
C HIS A 29 -2.76 -2.84 0.14
N TRP A 30 -2.17 -2.04 -0.70
CA TRP A 30 -0.86 -2.26 -1.29
C TRP A 30 -0.22 -0.90 -1.61
N HIS A 31 1.08 -0.84 -1.57
CA HIS A 31 1.89 0.34 -1.86
C HIS A 31 3.18 -0.09 -2.55
N MET A 32 3.95 0.88 -3.01
CA MET A 32 5.15 0.62 -3.81
C MET A 32 6.42 0.49 -2.97
N GLU A 33 6.37 0.85 -1.72
CA GLU A 33 7.44 0.67 -0.76
C GLU A 33 7.57 -0.81 -0.37
N CYS A 34 8.79 -1.22 0.01
CA CYS A 34 8.98 -2.40 0.82
C CYS A 34 8.65 -2.07 2.28
N GLU A 35 8.15 -3.05 3.03
CA GLU A 35 7.75 -2.82 4.41
C GLU A 35 8.26 -3.93 5.32
N LEU A 36 8.74 -3.56 6.51
CA LEU A 36 9.04 -4.46 7.62
C LEU A 36 8.03 -4.20 8.74
N ILE A 37 7.30 -5.24 9.12
CA ILE A 37 6.32 -5.21 10.19
C ILE A 37 6.84 -6.06 11.34
N TYR A 38 6.95 -5.49 12.53
CA TYR A 38 7.52 -6.13 13.70
C TYR A 38 6.54 -6.10 14.86
N ALA A 39 6.24 -7.27 15.41
CA ALA A 39 5.44 -7.37 16.63
C ALA A 39 6.35 -7.09 17.85
N GLU A 40 6.31 -5.85 18.34
CA GLU A 40 7.15 -5.44 19.48
C GLU A 40 6.61 -6.02 20.79
N LYS A 41 5.27 -6.05 20.94
CA LYS A 41 4.58 -6.61 22.09
C LYS A 41 3.29 -7.27 21.64
N GLY A 42 2.96 -8.42 22.22
CA GLY A 42 1.76 -9.18 21.88
C GLY A 42 1.89 -9.89 20.53
N THR A 43 0.80 -9.97 19.80
CA THR A 43 0.72 -10.67 18.51
C THR A 43 0.07 -9.83 17.43
N ALA A 44 0.43 -10.11 16.18
CA ALA A 44 -0.23 -9.53 15.02
C ALA A 44 -0.47 -10.59 13.94
N GLU A 45 -1.61 -10.55 13.29
CA GLU A 45 -1.87 -11.30 12.05
C GLU A 45 -1.57 -10.42 10.86
N VAL A 46 -0.74 -10.91 9.95
CA VAL A 46 -0.42 -10.22 8.70
C VAL A 46 -0.80 -11.13 7.53
N MET A 47 -1.72 -10.69 6.71
CA MET A 47 -2.03 -11.36 5.45
C MET A 47 -1.19 -10.76 4.35
N THR A 48 -0.51 -11.58 3.60
CA THR A 48 0.15 -11.20 2.35
C THR A 48 0.11 -12.36 1.37
N GLU A 49 -0.02 -12.09 0.07
CA GLU A 49 -0.07 -13.10 -1.00
C GLU A 49 -1.09 -14.23 -0.74
N ASN A 50 -2.26 -13.90 -0.19
CA ASN A 50 -3.34 -14.81 0.20
C ASN A 50 -2.98 -15.79 1.34
N THR A 51 -1.88 -15.56 2.07
CA THR A 51 -1.48 -16.34 3.23
C THR A 51 -1.51 -15.46 4.47
N VAL A 52 -2.07 -15.97 5.55
CA VAL A 52 -2.07 -15.30 6.85
C VAL A 52 -0.92 -15.82 7.68
N TYR A 53 -0.08 -14.91 8.14
CA TYR A 53 1.05 -15.16 9.04
C TYR A 53 0.73 -14.61 10.42
N THR A 54 0.93 -15.39 11.46
CA THR A 54 0.87 -14.90 12.83
C THR A 54 2.26 -14.50 13.27
N LEU A 55 2.44 -13.23 13.58
CA LEU A 55 3.64 -12.70 14.21
C LEU A 55 3.49 -12.80 15.72
N ASN A 56 4.34 -13.57 16.35
CA ASN A 56 4.53 -13.53 17.80
C ASN A 56 5.45 -12.38 18.18
N GLU A 57 5.49 -12.07 19.45
CA GLU A 57 6.39 -11.03 19.98
C GLU A 57 7.84 -11.22 19.52
N LYS A 58 8.47 -10.14 19.07
CA LYS A 58 9.82 -10.09 18.49
C LYS A 58 9.99 -10.77 17.14
N GLN A 59 8.90 -11.12 16.46
CA GLN A 59 8.94 -11.59 15.07
C GLN A 59 8.71 -10.46 14.09
N CYS A 60 9.31 -10.59 12.92
CA CYS A 60 9.23 -9.64 11.82
C CYS A 60 8.78 -10.33 10.54
N ILE A 61 8.02 -9.61 9.71
CA ILE A 61 7.66 -10.02 8.36
C ILE A 61 8.08 -8.95 7.36
N PHE A 62 8.56 -9.38 6.20
CA PHE A 62 8.91 -8.51 5.09
C PHE A 62 7.81 -8.52 4.05
N ILE A 63 7.28 -7.36 3.72
CA ILE A 63 6.30 -7.15 2.65
C ILE A 63 7.03 -6.54 1.46
N LYS A 64 7.01 -7.23 0.34
CA LYS A 64 7.64 -6.74 -0.90
C LYS A 64 6.79 -5.66 -1.56
N SER A 65 7.43 -4.78 -2.31
CA SER A 65 6.77 -3.75 -3.11
C SER A 65 5.61 -4.30 -3.94
N GLY A 66 4.47 -3.64 -3.87
CA GLY A 66 3.26 -4.01 -4.62
C GLY A 66 2.49 -5.20 -4.05
N ALA A 67 2.91 -5.81 -2.96
CA ALA A 67 2.19 -6.93 -2.36
C ALA A 67 0.93 -6.45 -1.64
N LEU A 68 -0.21 -7.09 -1.95
CA LEU A 68 -1.45 -6.89 -1.21
C LEU A 68 -1.29 -7.46 0.20
N HIS A 69 -1.60 -6.65 1.20
CA HIS A 69 -1.52 -7.06 2.60
C HIS A 69 -2.51 -6.32 3.49
N TYR A 70 -2.75 -6.87 4.68
CA TYR A 70 -3.38 -6.19 5.81
C TYR A 70 -2.77 -6.69 7.12
N ILE A 71 -2.94 -5.88 8.17
CA ILE A 71 -2.48 -6.18 9.52
C ILE A 71 -3.69 -6.15 10.45
N ARG A 72 -3.72 -7.07 11.42
CA ARG A 72 -4.68 -7.09 12.51
C ARG A 72 -3.94 -7.43 13.80
N SER A 73 -4.09 -6.59 14.79
CA SER A 73 -3.56 -6.85 16.14
C SER A 73 -4.57 -6.47 17.21
N ASP A 74 -4.42 -7.04 18.40
CA ASP A 74 -5.23 -6.67 19.55
C ASP A 74 -4.85 -5.28 20.07
N THR A 75 -5.77 -4.60 20.74
CA THR A 75 -5.57 -3.24 21.28
C THR A 75 -4.41 -3.12 22.26
N SER A 76 -3.99 -4.24 22.89
CA SER A 76 -2.84 -4.32 23.79
C SER A 76 -1.51 -4.61 23.10
N SER A 77 -1.55 -4.98 21.82
CA SER A 77 -0.36 -5.28 21.02
C SER A 77 0.28 -3.99 20.51
N ILE A 78 1.60 -4.00 20.40
CA ILE A 78 2.38 -2.91 19.81
C ILE A 78 3.06 -3.45 18.56
N VAL A 79 2.82 -2.77 17.43
CA VAL A 79 3.36 -3.12 16.12
C VAL A 79 4.19 -1.95 15.58
N SER A 80 5.42 -2.23 15.22
CA SER A 80 6.32 -1.29 14.56
C SER A 80 6.33 -1.56 13.05
N VAL A 81 6.10 -0.51 12.27
CA VAL A 81 6.00 -0.55 10.81
C VAL A 81 7.05 0.36 10.21
N MET A 82 7.91 -0.19 9.37
CA MET A 82 8.93 0.57 8.65
C MET A 82 8.72 0.39 7.15
N LYS A 83 8.40 1.50 6.46
CA LYS A 83 8.31 1.54 5.00
C LYS A 83 9.61 2.08 4.43
N MET A 84 10.07 1.47 3.35
CA MET A 84 11.35 1.78 2.73
C MET A 84 11.18 1.87 1.22
N ASP A 85 11.82 2.86 0.63
CA ASP A 85 11.85 3.00 -0.82
C ASP A 85 12.43 1.74 -1.48
N THR A 86 11.80 1.27 -2.53
CA THR A 86 12.20 0.05 -3.24
C THR A 86 13.59 0.18 -3.89
N GLU A 87 13.95 1.38 -4.35
CA GLU A 87 15.27 1.62 -4.95
C GLU A 87 16.37 1.58 -3.91
N LEU A 88 16.08 2.10 -2.70
CA LEU A 88 16.99 1.98 -1.55
C LEU A 88 17.29 0.51 -1.24
N ILE A 89 16.25 -0.33 -1.16
CA ILE A 89 16.39 -1.76 -0.87
C ILE A 89 17.13 -2.48 -2.00
N ASN A 90 16.78 -2.20 -3.26
CA ASN A 90 17.46 -2.78 -4.42
C ASN A 90 18.94 -2.40 -4.49
N SER A 91 19.31 -1.20 -4.05
CA SER A 91 20.73 -0.79 -4.00
C SER A 91 21.50 -1.50 -2.90
N ALA A 92 20.84 -1.86 -1.79
CA ALA A 92 21.45 -2.52 -0.65
C ALA A 92 21.65 -4.04 -0.84
N VAL A 93 20.62 -4.73 -1.40
CA VAL A 93 20.58 -6.20 -1.47
C VAL A 93 20.36 -6.75 -2.88
N GLY A 94 20.42 -5.89 -3.89
CA GLY A 94 20.03 -6.24 -5.26
C GLY A 94 18.53 -6.45 -5.37
N SER A 95 18.08 -6.96 -6.51
CA SER A 95 16.66 -7.31 -6.71
C SER A 95 16.31 -8.66 -6.06
N GLN A 96 16.73 -8.85 -4.81
CA GLN A 96 16.45 -10.06 -4.04
C GLN A 96 15.28 -9.83 -3.09
N THR A 97 14.52 -10.89 -2.83
CA THR A 97 13.44 -10.89 -1.84
C THR A 97 13.46 -12.21 -1.06
N PRO A 98 13.14 -12.22 0.24
CA PRO A 98 12.99 -13.45 0.99
C PRO A 98 11.93 -14.36 0.37
N ILE A 99 12.23 -15.66 0.21
CA ILE A 99 11.27 -16.66 -0.27
C ILE A 99 10.12 -16.82 0.75
N CYS A 100 10.43 -16.76 2.04
CA CYS A 100 9.45 -16.74 3.11
C CYS A 100 9.35 -15.30 3.65
N PRO A 101 8.17 -14.67 3.61
CA PRO A 101 8.02 -13.31 4.15
C PRO A 101 8.32 -13.23 5.65
N LEU A 102 8.04 -14.28 6.43
CA LEU A 102 8.34 -14.34 7.87
C LEU A 102 9.84 -14.48 8.08
N ILE A 103 10.45 -13.45 8.66
CA ILE A 103 11.89 -13.36 8.90
C ILE A 103 12.30 -14.20 10.10
N LYS A 104 13.31 -15.05 9.93
CA LYS A 104 13.79 -15.96 10.98
C LYS A 104 14.59 -15.24 12.05
N ASN A 105 15.37 -14.23 11.67
CA ASN A 105 16.21 -13.48 12.56
C ASN A 105 15.98 -11.97 12.41
N SER A 106 15.21 -11.40 13.31
CA SER A 106 14.95 -9.96 13.42
C SER A 106 15.82 -9.28 14.48
N CYS A 107 16.94 -9.89 14.86
CA CYS A 107 17.86 -9.32 15.83
C CYS A 107 18.36 -7.95 15.36
N GLY A 108 18.31 -6.96 16.25
CA GLY A 108 18.70 -5.58 15.93
C GLY A 108 17.60 -4.72 15.26
N PHE A 109 16.46 -5.31 14.83
CA PHE A 109 15.38 -4.52 14.25
C PHE A 109 14.90 -3.41 15.19
N ALA A 110 14.51 -3.76 16.41
CA ALA A 110 13.93 -2.80 17.36
C ALA A 110 14.87 -1.62 17.66
N GLU A 111 16.16 -1.89 17.85
CA GLU A 111 17.17 -0.86 18.10
C GLU A 111 17.35 0.07 16.90
N THR A 112 17.47 -0.50 15.70
CA THR A 112 17.64 0.29 14.47
C THR A 112 16.37 1.09 14.15
N PHE A 113 15.21 0.51 14.36
CA PHE A 113 13.92 1.17 14.19
C PHE A 113 13.79 2.41 15.07
N GLU A 114 14.15 2.31 16.37
CA GLU A 114 14.10 3.46 17.28
C GLU A 114 15.11 4.54 16.91
N LYS A 115 16.32 4.17 16.45
CA LYS A 115 17.30 5.14 15.93
C LYS A 115 16.74 5.92 14.74
N ILE A 116 16.12 5.23 13.79
CA ILE A 116 15.47 5.86 12.62
C ILE A 116 14.34 6.78 13.07
N ARG A 117 13.46 6.32 13.98
CA ARG A 117 12.38 7.15 14.54
C ARG A 117 12.92 8.44 15.16
N GLN A 118 13.97 8.33 15.96
CA GLN A 118 14.59 9.47 16.61
C GLN A 118 15.20 10.44 15.61
N GLU A 119 15.91 9.96 14.59
CA GLU A 119 16.46 10.81 13.53
C GLU A 119 15.35 11.55 12.76
N ILE A 120 14.25 10.87 12.42
CA ILE A 120 13.10 11.49 11.77
C ILE A 120 12.45 12.56 12.67
N SER A 121 12.31 12.29 13.97
CA SER A 121 11.73 13.23 14.93
C SER A 121 12.61 14.47 15.15
N ASP A 122 13.93 14.26 15.26
CA ASP A 122 14.88 15.33 15.56
C ASP A 122 15.16 16.25 14.36
N HIS A 123 14.94 15.78 13.14
CA HIS A 123 15.19 16.51 11.88
C HIS A 123 16.57 17.17 11.82
N LYS A 124 17.59 16.51 12.38
CA LYS A 124 18.97 17.01 12.35
C LYS A 124 19.52 16.99 10.92
N LYS A 125 20.51 17.84 10.67
CA LYS A 125 21.17 17.89 9.35
C LYS A 125 21.61 16.48 8.91
N TYR A 126 21.26 16.07 7.69
CA TYR A 126 21.56 14.76 7.09
C TYR A 126 20.77 13.57 7.68
N TYR A 127 19.69 13.79 8.44
CA TYR A 127 18.88 12.71 9.01
C TYR A 127 18.37 11.73 7.94
N GLU A 128 18.00 12.21 6.75
CA GLU A 128 17.54 11.37 5.64
C GLU A 128 18.63 10.36 5.22
N VAL A 129 19.87 10.81 5.10
CA VAL A 129 21.00 9.97 4.73
C VAL A 129 21.33 8.94 5.82
N ILE A 130 21.23 9.34 7.08
CA ILE A 130 21.42 8.45 8.23
C ILE A 130 20.33 7.39 8.25
N CYS A 131 19.06 7.77 8.11
CA CYS A 131 17.92 6.84 8.05
C CYS A 131 18.09 5.83 6.91
N ALA A 132 18.44 6.28 5.71
CA ALA A 132 18.69 5.42 4.56
C ALA A 132 19.82 4.44 4.79
N GLY A 133 20.93 4.91 5.37
CA GLY A 133 22.07 4.06 5.71
C GLY A 133 21.74 2.99 6.76
N LEU A 134 21.03 3.35 7.82
CA LEU A 134 20.58 2.43 8.87
C LEU A 134 19.62 1.36 8.31
N ALA A 135 18.63 1.77 7.50
CA ALA A 135 17.67 0.87 6.89
C ALA A 135 18.35 -0.10 5.91
N SER A 136 19.29 0.40 5.09
CA SER A 136 20.05 -0.42 4.14
C SER A 136 20.89 -1.47 4.86
N ALA A 137 21.63 -1.07 5.89
CA ALA A 137 22.48 -1.97 6.68
C ALA A 137 21.63 -3.06 7.37
N MET A 138 20.52 -2.67 8.00
CA MET A 138 19.62 -3.61 8.66
C MET A 138 18.99 -4.59 7.67
N THR A 139 18.51 -4.11 6.51
CA THR A 139 17.93 -4.98 5.48
C THR A 139 18.97 -5.98 4.95
N ALA A 140 20.20 -5.54 4.71
CA ALA A 140 21.27 -6.41 4.28
C ALA A 140 21.61 -7.47 5.34
N ASP A 141 21.60 -7.12 6.63
CA ASP A 141 21.85 -8.07 7.72
C ASP A 141 20.71 -9.11 7.86
N ILE A 142 19.45 -8.67 7.75
CA ILE A 142 18.29 -9.57 7.71
C ILE A 142 18.43 -10.54 6.54
N PHE A 143 18.65 -10.04 5.32
CA PHE A 143 18.67 -10.86 4.09
C PHE A 143 19.86 -11.82 4.05
N ARG A 144 20.97 -11.51 4.71
CA ARG A 144 22.14 -12.40 4.83
C ARG A 144 21.77 -13.76 5.46
N ASN A 145 20.75 -13.79 6.29
CA ASN A 145 20.33 -14.98 7.03
C ASN A 145 19.07 -15.65 6.41
N GLU A 146 18.52 -15.09 5.33
CA GLU A 146 17.34 -15.61 4.67
C GLU A 146 17.67 -16.28 3.33
N LYS A 147 16.84 -17.27 2.96
CA LYS A 147 16.83 -17.76 1.58
C LYS A 147 16.11 -16.74 0.72
N THR A 148 16.79 -16.24 -0.29
CA THR A 148 16.24 -15.23 -1.20
C THR A 148 16.05 -15.78 -2.61
N GLU A 149 15.17 -15.15 -3.36
CA GLU A 149 14.99 -15.35 -4.79
C GLU A 149 15.08 -13.99 -5.51
N SER A 150 15.50 -14.02 -6.76
CA SER A 150 15.49 -12.80 -7.57
C SER A 150 14.05 -12.39 -7.86
N GLN A 151 13.72 -11.14 -7.55
CA GLN A 151 12.48 -10.56 -8.05
C GLN A 151 12.52 -10.61 -9.58
N LYS A 152 11.47 -11.17 -10.16
CA LYS A 152 11.33 -11.19 -11.62
C LYS A 152 11.34 -9.76 -12.15
N SER A 153 12.39 -9.45 -12.86
CA SER A 153 12.64 -8.25 -13.66
C SER A 153 12.28 -6.90 -13.02
N PRO A 154 13.27 -6.06 -12.68
CA PRO A 154 13.04 -4.66 -12.29
C PRO A 154 12.18 -3.89 -13.29
N SER A 155 12.25 -4.26 -14.59
CA SER A 155 11.48 -3.65 -15.68
C SER A 155 9.97 -3.90 -15.55
N GLU A 156 9.55 -5.12 -15.18
CA GLU A 156 8.11 -5.42 -14.98
C GLU A 156 7.53 -4.65 -13.78
N SER A 157 8.29 -4.52 -12.69
CA SER A 157 7.87 -3.75 -11.52
C SER A 157 7.75 -2.25 -11.84
N LEU A 158 8.71 -1.68 -12.56
CA LEU A 158 8.69 -0.27 -12.98
C LEU A 158 7.53 -0.02 -13.97
N ALA A 159 7.33 -0.90 -14.96
CA ALA A 159 6.21 -0.78 -15.89
C ALA A 159 4.85 -0.88 -15.19
N TYR A 160 4.74 -1.76 -14.18
CA TYR A 160 3.53 -1.86 -13.37
C TYR A 160 3.28 -0.60 -12.53
N LYS A 161 4.32 -0.03 -11.91
CA LYS A 161 4.25 1.25 -11.19
C LYS A 161 3.73 2.36 -12.10
N GLU A 162 4.33 2.45 -13.28
CA GLU A 162 3.94 3.45 -14.26
C GLU A 162 2.49 3.24 -14.74
N LEU A 163 2.07 1.99 -14.95
CA LEU A 163 0.68 1.68 -15.27
C LEU A 163 -0.28 2.18 -14.18
N LEU A 164 0.05 1.97 -12.90
CA LEU A 164 -0.82 2.40 -11.80
C LEU A 164 -0.90 3.93 -11.70
N ARG A 165 0.22 4.63 -11.94
CA ARG A 165 0.24 6.10 -12.05
C ARG A 165 -0.68 6.56 -13.20
N ILE A 166 -0.57 5.94 -14.37
CA ILE A 166 -1.42 6.23 -15.52
C ILE A 166 -2.89 5.95 -15.20
N ILE A 167 -3.21 4.84 -14.53
CA ILE A 167 -4.58 4.55 -14.11
C ILE A 167 -5.13 5.63 -13.17
N SER A 168 -4.33 6.11 -12.21
CA SER A 168 -4.76 7.16 -11.27
C SER A 168 -4.99 8.51 -11.94
N GLU A 169 -4.27 8.83 -13.00
CA GLU A 169 -4.41 10.07 -13.77
C GLU A 169 -5.48 9.98 -14.87
N ARG A 170 -5.58 8.83 -15.51
CA ARG A 170 -6.47 8.59 -16.67
C ARG A 170 -7.61 7.62 -16.37
N TYR A 171 -8.07 7.53 -15.11
CA TYR A 171 -9.11 6.58 -14.71
C TYR A 171 -10.40 6.70 -15.53
N ALA A 172 -10.73 7.88 -16.04
CA ALA A 172 -11.95 8.11 -16.79
C ALA A 172 -11.95 7.42 -18.18
N ASP A 173 -10.80 7.38 -18.85
CA ASP A 173 -10.69 6.96 -20.24
C ASP A 173 -9.83 5.72 -20.49
N ILE A 174 -8.94 5.35 -19.57
CA ILE A 174 -8.05 4.19 -19.75
C ILE A 174 -8.85 2.88 -19.93
N THR A 175 -8.43 2.09 -20.92
CA THR A 175 -9.04 0.80 -21.23
C THR A 175 -8.15 -0.38 -20.81
N PHE A 176 -8.75 -1.58 -20.74
CA PHE A 176 -8.02 -2.81 -20.49
C PHE A 176 -6.96 -3.07 -21.57
N ASP A 177 -7.30 -2.77 -22.82
CA ASP A 177 -6.45 -3.01 -23.98
C ASP A 177 -5.23 -2.10 -23.93
N GLU A 178 -5.42 -0.79 -23.69
CA GLU A 178 -4.31 0.16 -23.50
C GLU A 178 -3.41 -0.23 -22.31
N ALA A 179 -4.00 -0.66 -21.20
CA ALA A 179 -3.23 -1.09 -20.03
C ALA A 179 -2.35 -2.31 -20.34
N ALA A 180 -2.86 -3.27 -21.14
CA ALA A 180 -2.08 -4.41 -21.58
C ALA A 180 -0.95 -4.00 -22.57
N GLU A 181 -1.21 -3.04 -23.45
CA GLU A 181 -0.21 -2.47 -24.38
C GLU A 181 0.90 -1.72 -23.65
N ILE A 182 0.56 -0.88 -22.65
CA ILE A 182 1.54 -0.17 -21.80
C ILE A 182 2.50 -1.15 -21.13
N MET A 183 1.98 -2.30 -20.68
CA MET A 183 2.77 -3.36 -20.07
C MET A 183 3.51 -4.22 -21.11
N CYS A 184 3.30 -4.02 -22.41
CA CYS A 184 3.78 -4.90 -23.48
C CYS A 184 3.38 -6.38 -23.27
N PHE A 185 2.18 -6.63 -22.72
CA PHE A 185 1.67 -7.96 -22.44
C PHE A 185 0.53 -8.35 -23.38
N SER A 186 0.42 -9.65 -23.67
CA SER A 186 -0.81 -10.17 -24.26
C SER A 186 -1.97 -10.04 -23.25
N LYS A 187 -3.18 -9.82 -23.74
CA LYS A 187 -4.40 -9.68 -22.89
C LYS A 187 -4.57 -10.81 -21.85
N PRO A 188 -4.42 -12.10 -22.20
CA PRO A 188 -4.51 -13.19 -21.22
C PRO A 188 -3.41 -13.14 -20.15
N TYR A 189 -2.17 -12.79 -20.55
CA TYR A 189 -1.07 -12.66 -19.60
C TYR A 189 -1.28 -11.44 -18.69
N PHE A 190 -1.65 -10.29 -19.24
CA PHE A 190 -1.96 -9.08 -18.48
C PHE A 190 -3.05 -9.33 -17.43
N SER A 191 -4.14 -9.99 -17.80
CA SER A 191 -5.22 -10.32 -16.86
C SER A 191 -4.72 -11.14 -15.65
N LYS A 192 -3.91 -12.18 -15.90
CA LYS A 192 -3.32 -13.00 -14.83
C LYS A 192 -2.30 -12.23 -14.02
N TYR A 193 -1.45 -11.46 -14.69
CA TYR A 193 -0.42 -10.64 -14.05
C TYR A 193 -1.03 -9.59 -13.13
N PHE A 194 -1.98 -8.79 -13.66
CA PHE A 194 -2.63 -7.73 -12.90
C PHE A 194 -3.34 -8.28 -11.67
N ARG A 195 -4.09 -9.39 -11.83
CA ARG A 195 -4.78 -10.04 -10.69
C ARG A 195 -3.80 -10.57 -9.65
N ARG A 196 -2.65 -11.10 -10.05
CA ARG A 196 -1.59 -11.54 -9.14
C ARG A 196 -1.00 -10.37 -8.36
N MET A 197 -0.76 -9.23 -9.03
CA MET A 197 -0.13 -8.05 -8.44
C MET A 197 -1.08 -7.24 -7.54
N SER A 198 -2.34 -7.08 -7.95
CA SER A 198 -3.32 -6.23 -7.25
C SER A 198 -4.33 -7.00 -6.39
N GLY A 199 -4.36 -8.33 -6.47
CA GLY A 199 -5.39 -9.16 -5.82
C GLY A 199 -6.77 -9.10 -6.47
N MET A 200 -6.97 -8.31 -7.53
CA MET A 200 -8.25 -8.11 -8.21
C MET A 200 -8.07 -7.99 -9.72
N THR A 201 -9.15 -8.09 -10.47
CA THR A 201 -9.11 -7.84 -11.91
C THR A 201 -8.88 -6.35 -12.19
N PHE A 202 -8.31 -6.03 -13.36
CA PHE A 202 -8.15 -4.65 -13.82
C PHE A 202 -9.46 -3.84 -13.76
N SER A 203 -10.56 -4.45 -14.21
CA SER A 203 -11.86 -3.78 -14.19
C SER A 203 -12.38 -3.49 -12.77
N GLU A 204 -12.16 -4.40 -11.82
CA GLU A 204 -12.49 -4.17 -10.42
C GLU A 204 -11.64 -3.04 -9.84
N TYR A 205 -10.35 -3.05 -10.09
CA TYR A 205 -9.43 -2.00 -9.65
C TYR A 205 -9.82 -0.62 -10.23
N LEU A 206 -10.00 -0.55 -11.55
CA LEU A 206 -10.39 0.69 -12.23
C LEU A 206 -11.72 1.24 -11.69
N ASN A 207 -12.69 0.36 -11.42
CA ASN A 207 -13.96 0.75 -10.82
C ASN A 207 -13.79 1.37 -9.43
N VAL A 208 -12.88 0.85 -8.62
CA VAL A 208 -12.56 1.44 -7.30
C VAL A 208 -11.99 2.83 -7.44
N VAL A 209 -11.00 3.02 -8.33
CA VAL A 209 -10.41 4.33 -8.60
C VAL A 209 -11.46 5.33 -9.08
N ARG A 210 -12.34 4.92 -10.01
CA ARG A 210 -13.45 5.74 -10.51
C ARG A 210 -14.44 6.14 -9.41
N VAL A 211 -14.78 5.20 -8.53
CA VAL A 211 -15.69 5.49 -7.40
C VAL A 211 -15.03 6.44 -6.40
N SER A 212 -13.74 6.29 -6.11
CA SER A 212 -13.02 7.23 -5.24
C SER A 212 -13.08 8.66 -5.82
N ALA A 213 -12.77 8.83 -7.10
CA ALA A 213 -12.89 10.12 -7.78
C ALA A 213 -14.34 10.65 -7.77
N ALA A 214 -15.33 9.77 -7.98
CA ALA A 214 -16.74 10.15 -7.96
C ALA A 214 -17.19 10.64 -6.57
N VAL A 215 -16.74 10.04 -5.48
CA VAL A 215 -17.01 10.51 -4.12
C VAL A 215 -16.49 11.93 -3.92
N LYS A 216 -15.27 12.24 -4.37
CA LYS A 216 -14.70 13.61 -4.31
C LYS A 216 -15.54 14.61 -5.12
N MET A 217 -15.94 14.25 -6.34
CA MET A 217 -16.80 15.11 -7.18
C MET A 217 -18.15 15.39 -6.52
N LEU A 218 -18.78 14.35 -5.94
CA LEU A 218 -20.06 14.50 -5.23
C LEU A 218 -19.92 15.37 -3.98
N SER A 219 -18.85 15.22 -3.21
CA SER A 219 -18.58 16.08 -2.03
C SER A 219 -18.37 17.55 -2.41
N GLN A 220 -17.88 17.82 -3.62
CA GLN A 220 -17.74 19.16 -4.21
C GLN A 220 -19.04 19.68 -4.82
N GLY A 221 -20.14 18.93 -4.74
CA GLY A 221 -21.48 19.35 -5.19
C GLY A 221 -21.82 19.02 -6.64
N MET A 222 -20.99 18.23 -7.34
CA MET A 222 -21.31 17.82 -8.71
C MET A 222 -22.55 16.91 -8.73
N ALA A 223 -23.43 17.09 -9.71
CA ALA A 223 -24.63 16.27 -9.84
C ALA A 223 -24.28 14.80 -10.16
N ALA A 224 -25.01 13.83 -9.56
CA ALA A 224 -24.70 12.40 -9.71
C ALA A 224 -24.67 11.91 -11.17
N GLY A 225 -25.51 12.50 -12.04
CA GLY A 225 -25.49 12.17 -13.47
C GLY A 225 -24.23 12.63 -14.18
N GLU A 226 -23.75 13.84 -13.89
CA GLU A 226 -22.50 14.38 -14.42
C GLU A 226 -21.31 13.62 -13.85
N THR A 227 -21.30 13.34 -12.54
CA THR A 227 -20.28 12.56 -11.87
C THR A 227 -20.08 11.18 -12.51
N ALA A 228 -21.16 10.51 -12.90
CA ALA A 228 -21.08 9.20 -13.54
C ALA A 228 -20.21 9.23 -14.81
N PHE A 229 -20.43 10.20 -15.68
CA PHE A 229 -19.67 10.34 -16.93
C PHE A 229 -18.26 10.90 -16.69
N ALA A 230 -18.12 11.91 -15.83
CA ALA A 230 -16.83 12.49 -15.48
C ALA A 230 -15.88 11.45 -14.82
N ALA A 231 -16.44 10.51 -14.06
CA ALA A 231 -15.70 9.39 -13.49
C ALA A 231 -15.44 8.23 -14.48
N GLY A 232 -15.84 8.34 -15.74
CA GLY A 232 -15.55 7.37 -16.80
C GLY A 232 -16.52 6.20 -16.88
N PHE A 233 -17.73 6.29 -16.29
CA PHE A 233 -18.75 5.26 -16.45
C PHE A 233 -19.56 5.50 -17.73
N GLY A 234 -19.71 4.46 -18.55
CA GLY A 234 -20.45 4.57 -19.80
C GLY A 234 -21.97 4.75 -19.61
N THR A 235 -22.53 4.41 -18.45
CA THR A 235 -23.96 4.58 -18.13
C THR A 235 -24.17 4.88 -16.64
N ILE A 236 -25.22 5.65 -16.34
CA ILE A 236 -25.66 5.93 -14.95
C ILE A 236 -26.04 4.63 -14.22
N ARG A 237 -26.57 3.64 -14.93
CA ARG A 237 -26.92 2.34 -14.33
C ARG A 237 -25.69 1.58 -13.86
N SER A 238 -24.63 1.50 -14.66
CA SER A 238 -23.37 0.87 -14.26
C SER A 238 -22.71 1.61 -13.12
N PHE A 239 -22.71 2.95 -13.17
CA PHE A 239 -22.24 3.80 -12.09
C PHE A 239 -22.94 3.50 -10.77
N ASN A 240 -24.27 3.59 -10.72
CA ASN A 240 -25.03 3.36 -9.48
C ASN A 240 -24.79 1.98 -8.90
N ARG A 241 -24.73 0.93 -9.74
CA ARG A 241 -24.45 -0.44 -9.30
C ARG A 241 -23.06 -0.56 -8.67
N VAL A 242 -22.04 -0.05 -9.34
CA VAL A 242 -20.66 -0.13 -8.88
C VAL A 242 -20.47 0.76 -7.65
N PHE A 243 -20.97 1.98 -7.67
CA PHE A 243 -20.90 2.92 -6.57
C PHE A 243 -21.49 2.33 -5.28
N ARG A 244 -22.72 1.75 -5.38
CA ARG A 244 -23.34 1.09 -4.24
C ARG A 244 -22.57 -0.15 -3.75
N SER A 245 -22.00 -0.92 -4.67
CA SER A 245 -21.16 -2.07 -4.30
C SER A 245 -19.91 -1.64 -3.54
N CYS A 246 -19.33 -0.47 -3.86
CA CYS A 246 -18.11 0.03 -3.24
C CYS A 246 -18.35 0.81 -1.94
N THR A 247 -19.44 1.58 -1.86
CA THR A 247 -19.71 2.51 -0.76
C THR A 247 -20.80 2.04 0.20
N GLY A 248 -21.67 1.13 -0.23
CA GLY A 248 -22.89 0.75 0.48
C GLY A 248 -24.08 1.70 0.23
N TYR A 249 -23.85 2.86 -0.37
CA TYR A 249 -24.85 3.91 -0.62
C TYR A 249 -25.11 4.11 -2.11
N THR A 250 -26.25 4.68 -2.44
CA THR A 250 -26.42 5.29 -3.77
C THR A 250 -25.75 6.68 -3.78
N PRO A 251 -25.38 7.22 -4.97
CA PRO A 251 -24.76 8.55 -5.03
C PRO A 251 -25.59 9.68 -4.41
N ARG A 252 -26.92 9.53 -4.37
CA ARG A 252 -27.84 10.49 -3.76
C ARG A 252 -27.97 10.36 -2.24
N GLU A 253 -27.74 9.17 -1.72
CA GLU A 253 -27.84 8.84 -0.30
C GLU A 253 -26.49 8.96 0.42
N LEU A 254 -25.43 9.34 -0.32
CA LEU A 254 -24.09 9.46 0.24
C LEU A 254 -24.09 10.52 1.35
N PRO A 255 -23.74 10.17 2.60
CA PRO A 255 -23.61 11.14 3.67
C PRO A 255 -22.61 12.24 3.29
N LYS A 256 -22.88 13.50 3.71
CA LYS A 256 -21.99 14.63 3.39
C LYS A 256 -20.60 14.52 4.02
N ASP A 257 -20.52 13.82 5.13
CA ASP A 257 -19.32 13.47 5.88
C ASP A 257 -18.79 12.07 5.52
N PHE A 258 -19.34 11.48 4.45
CA PHE A 258 -18.86 10.19 3.98
C PHE A 258 -17.44 10.33 3.46
N VAL A 259 -16.55 9.74 4.20
CA VAL A 259 -15.20 9.53 3.73
C VAL A 259 -15.16 8.15 3.09
N PHE A 260 -14.79 8.10 1.82
CA PHE A 260 -14.49 6.82 1.20
C PHE A 260 -13.36 6.22 2.02
N ILE A 261 -13.58 5.02 2.63
CA ILE A 261 -12.54 4.37 3.44
C ILE A 261 -11.22 4.45 2.66
N GLY A 262 -10.32 5.32 3.13
CA GLY A 262 -9.16 5.73 2.39
C GLY A 262 -8.89 7.23 2.33
N ASP A 263 -9.91 8.05 2.60
CA ASP A 263 -9.77 9.50 2.74
C ASP A 263 -10.02 9.92 4.21
N ALA A 264 -10.11 8.96 5.15
CA ALA A 264 -10.58 9.20 6.53
C ALA A 264 -9.56 9.89 7.44
N HIS A 265 -8.31 10.00 7.01
CA HIS A 265 -7.30 10.82 7.66
C HIS A 265 -6.58 11.63 6.59
N GLU A 266 -7.20 12.74 6.16
CA GLU A 266 -6.44 13.85 5.58
C GLU A 266 -5.51 14.41 6.68
N THR A 267 -4.37 13.78 6.85
CA THR A 267 -3.21 14.49 7.32
C THR A 267 -2.64 15.19 6.09
N ASP A 268 -2.96 16.49 5.97
CA ASP A 268 -2.37 17.42 5.00
C ASP A 268 -2.26 16.92 3.54
N GLY A 269 -3.41 16.54 2.99
CA GLY A 269 -3.71 16.56 1.56
C GLY A 269 -2.88 15.68 0.66
N ASN A 270 -2.90 14.35 0.75
CA ASN A 270 -2.63 13.51 -0.44
C ASN A 270 -2.46 12.00 -0.19
N GLY A 271 -3.11 11.35 0.74
CA GLY A 271 -2.87 9.92 0.90
C GLY A 271 -4.08 9.10 1.40
N PHE A 272 -4.21 7.89 0.90
CA PHE A 272 -5.06 6.87 1.49
C PHE A 272 -4.37 6.32 2.75
N ASP A 273 -5.00 6.45 3.91
CA ASP A 273 -4.61 5.75 5.13
C ASP A 273 -5.52 4.52 5.31
N PRO A 274 -5.00 3.29 5.21
CA PRO A 274 -5.78 2.08 5.39
C PRO A 274 -6.16 1.81 6.85
N THR A 275 -5.68 2.61 7.78
CA THR A 275 -5.79 2.37 9.23
C THR A 275 -7.23 2.48 9.71
N LEU A 276 -7.67 1.54 10.55
CA LEU A 276 -9.01 1.47 11.12
C LEU A 276 -9.01 1.88 12.60
N PRO A 277 -10.09 2.51 13.12
CA PRO A 277 -10.30 2.63 14.56
C PRO A 277 -10.41 1.22 15.21
N PRO A 278 -9.86 0.95 16.39
CA PRO A 278 -9.28 1.87 17.37
C PRO A 278 -7.74 1.95 17.35
N THR A 279 -7.09 1.79 16.19
CA THR A 279 -5.63 1.93 16.06
C THR A 279 -5.14 3.28 16.61
N LYS A 280 -4.03 3.27 17.35
CA LYS A 280 -3.40 4.48 17.89
C LYS A 280 -1.96 4.56 17.43
N LEU A 281 -1.57 5.67 16.83
CA LEU A 281 -0.18 6.01 16.58
C LEU A 281 0.51 6.38 17.90
N LEU A 282 1.73 5.88 18.15
CA LEU A 282 2.51 6.04 19.38
C LEU A 282 3.73 6.95 19.17
#